data_9397542562ccfa1a12bc8943d61f7d7b
#
_entry.id   9397542562ccfa1a12bc8943d61f7d7b
#
_cell.length_a   1.000
_cell.length_b   1.000
_cell.length_c   1.000
_cell.angle_alpha   90.00
_cell.angle_beta   90.00
_cell.angle_gamma   90.00
#
_symmetry.space_group_name_H-M   'P 1'
#
loop_
_entity.id
_entity.type
_entity.pdbx_description
1 polymer ?
#
loop_
_entity_poly.entity_id
_entity_poly.type
_entity_poly.pdbx_seq_one_letter_code
_entity_poly.pdbx_strand_id
1 'polypeptide(L)'
;HERSRRQRQMCIRDRPKRTVVSLMGDGGFGMTISELSTAVEHKINTITIVMNNKSWGAEKAYQKDFFGKRYLGADISSPPFSKVAELYGAKGYKVRKLSEINDAVKSALKVNKPVVIDVDVDPKALYSFRRDSFKHRSK
;
A
#
# COMPACT_ATOMS: atom_id res chain seq x y z
N HIS A 1 -4.91 -6.43 13.97
CA HIS A 1 -4.80 -5.31 13.00
C HIS A 1 -4.48 -3.96 13.65
N GLU A 2 -5.01 -3.65 14.81
CA GLU A 2 -4.68 -2.40 15.51
C GLU A 2 -3.23 -2.33 16.00
N ARG A 3 -2.63 -3.46 16.37
CA ARG A 3 -1.24 -3.50 16.84
C ARG A 3 -0.25 -3.00 15.78
N SER A 4 -0.45 -3.31 14.49
CA SER A 4 0.47 -2.89 13.42
C SER A 4 0.39 -1.39 13.11
N ARG A 5 -0.76 -0.75 13.28
CA ARG A 5 -0.93 0.70 13.13
C ARG A 5 -0.28 1.45 14.30
N ARG A 6 -0.52 1.00 15.54
CA ARG A 6 0.10 1.56 16.75
C ARG A 6 1.63 1.43 16.72
N GLN A 7 2.16 0.29 16.27
CA GLN A 7 3.62 0.10 16.13
C GLN A 7 4.24 1.07 15.14
N ARG A 8 3.60 1.38 14.01
CA ARG A 8 4.11 2.35 13.03
C ARG A 8 4.15 3.78 13.59
N GLN A 9 3.10 4.21 14.27
CA GLN A 9 3.06 5.51 14.95
C GLN A 9 4.10 5.59 16.07
N MET A 10 4.27 4.54 16.86
CA MET A 10 5.33 4.45 17.88
C MET A 10 6.72 4.55 17.26
N CYS A 11 6.99 3.87 16.14
CA CYS A 11 8.30 3.93 15.49
C CYS A 11 8.64 5.34 15.01
N ILE A 12 7.70 6.09 14.45
CA ILE A 12 7.90 7.47 14.02
C ILE A 12 8.22 8.36 15.23
N ARG A 13 7.46 8.24 16.30
CA ARG A 13 7.64 9.02 17.53
C ARG A 13 8.92 8.69 18.28
N ASP A 14 9.18 7.40 18.48
CA ASP A 14 10.23 6.94 19.39
C ASP A 14 11.60 6.87 18.69
N ARG A 15 11.61 6.87 17.36
CA ARG A 15 12.84 6.78 16.55
C ARG A 15 12.78 7.69 15.32
N PRO A 16 12.72 9.00 15.50
CA PRO A 16 12.52 9.98 14.42
C PRO A 16 13.63 9.98 13.35
N LYS A 17 14.80 9.42 13.67
CA LYS A 17 15.93 9.28 12.72
C LYS A 17 15.84 8.02 11.86
N ARG A 18 14.88 7.11 12.12
CA ARG A 18 14.69 5.89 11.31
C ARG A 18 13.62 6.09 10.27
N THR A 19 13.92 5.68 9.05
CA THR A 19 12.91 5.64 7.99
C THR A 19 11.85 4.58 8.31
N VAL A 20 10.59 5.00 8.27
CA VAL A 20 9.43 4.10 8.39
C VAL A 20 8.91 3.80 7.00
N VAL A 21 8.86 2.52 6.65
CA VAL A 21 8.29 2.04 5.39
C VAL A 21 6.97 1.34 5.67
N SER A 22 5.92 1.72 4.95
CA SER A 22 4.64 1.02 4.97
C SER A 22 4.37 0.36 3.62
N LEU A 23 3.82 -0.85 3.64
CA LEU A 23 3.36 -1.58 2.47
C LEU A 23 1.84 -1.67 2.54
N MET A 24 1.15 -1.19 1.51
CA MET A 24 -0.32 -1.11 1.49
C MET A 24 -0.86 -1.52 0.12
N GLY A 25 -2.06 -2.10 0.08
CA GLY A 25 -2.84 -2.19 -1.15
C GLY A 25 -3.45 -0.84 -1.51
N ASP A 26 -3.77 -0.65 -2.78
CA ASP A 26 -4.35 0.58 -3.33
C ASP A 26 -5.69 0.96 -2.69
N GLY A 27 -6.57 -0.02 -2.44
CA GLY A 27 -7.82 0.24 -1.72
C GLY A 27 -7.59 0.74 -0.30
N GLY A 28 -6.69 0.09 0.46
CA GLY A 28 -6.35 0.51 1.81
C GLY A 28 -5.67 1.88 1.87
N PHE A 29 -4.79 2.16 0.92
CA PHE A 29 -4.16 3.48 0.82
C PHE A 29 -5.16 4.56 0.44
N GLY A 30 -6.07 4.27 -0.52
CA GLY A 30 -7.10 5.22 -0.94
C GLY A 30 -8.00 5.69 0.21
N MET A 31 -8.29 4.82 1.19
CA MET A 31 -9.06 5.19 2.38
C MET A 31 -8.33 6.14 3.34
N THR A 32 -7.00 6.20 3.27
CA THR A 32 -6.16 6.97 4.22
C THR A 32 -5.30 8.01 3.53
N ILE A 33 -5.54 8.28 2.25
CA ILE A 33 -4.72 9.19 1.44
C ILE A 33 -4.67 10.62 1.99
N SER A 34 -5.73 11.06 2.66
CA SER A 34 -5.81 12.37 3.33
C SER A 34 -4.73 12.56 4.38
N GLU A 35 -4.21 11.49 4.98
CA GLU A 35 -3.12 11.56 5.95
C GLU A 35 -1.80 12.07 5.36
N LEU A 36 -1.69 12.11 4.02
CA LEU A 36 -0.55 12.74 3.35
C LEU A 36 -0.45 14.24 3.67
N SER A 37 -1.58 14.95 3.84
CA SER A 37 -1.55 16.36 4.22
C SER A 37 -0.89 16.55 5.58
N THR A 38 -1.29 15.74 6.56
CA THR A 38 -0.69 15.73 7.91
C THR A 38 0.80 15.40 7.84
N ALA A 39 1.16 14.37 7.06
CA ALA A 39 2.57 13.98 6.93
C ALA A 39 3.44 15.08 6.28
N VAL A 40 2.91 15.79 5.31
CA VAL A 40 3.61 16.91 4.65
C VAL A 40 3.72 18.10 5.59
N GLU A 41 2.62 18.50 6.23
CA GLU A 41 2.57 19.64 7.17
C GLU A 41 3.56 19.46 8.32
N HIS A 42 3.60 18.26 8.90
CA HIS A 42 4.47 17.96 10.04
C HIS A 42 5.84 17.38 9.64
N LYS A 43 6.19 17.39 8.35
CA LYS A 43 7.49 16.89 7.81
C LYS A 43 7.82 15.45 8.26
N ILE A 44 6.81 14.59 8.27
CA ILE A 44 6.96 13.19 8.67
C ILE A 44 7.46 12.38 7.49
N ASN A 45 8.74 12.06 7.46
CA ASN A 45 9.42 11.39 6.35
C ASN A 45 9.13 9.88 6.36
N THR A 46 7.99 9.49 5.80
CA THR A 46 7.61 8.09 5.62
C THR A 46 7.70 7.70 4.14
N ILE A 47 7.98 6.43 3.88
CA ILE A 47 7.89 5.83 2.55
C ILE A 47 6.69 4.89 2.54
N THR A 48 5.71 5.16 1.69
CA THR A 48 4.56 4.28 1.48
C THR A 48 4.67 3.62 0.12
N ILE A 49 4.76 2.28 0.11
CA ILE A 49 4.74 1.48 -1.11
C ILE A 49 3.30 1.01 -1.31
N VAL A 50 2.68 1.45 -2.40
CA VAL A 50 1.30 1.11 -2.75
C VAL A 50 1.30 0.05 -3.83
N MET A 51 0.83 -1.14 -3.50
CA MET A 51 0.64 -2.26 -4.44
C MET A 51 -0.69 -2.04 -5.16
N ASN A 52 -0.63 -1.40 -6.33
CA ASN A 52 -1.78 -0.94 -7.09
C ASN A 52 -2.20 -1.97 -8.14
N ASN A 53 -3.16 -2.81 -7.79
CA ASN A 53 -3.78 -3.78 -8.69
C ASN A 53 -5.20 -3.39 -9.11
N LYS A 54 -5.63 -2.17 -8.78
CA LYS A 54 -6.96 -1.61 -9.08
C LYS A 54 -8.11 -2.47 -8.54
N SER A 55 -7.91 -3.10 -7.39
CA SER A 55 -8.93 -3.94 -6.78
C SER A 55 -8.74 -4.11 -5.27
N TRP A 56 -9.82 -4.43 -4.59
CA TRP A 56 -9.80 -5.04 -3.27
C TRP A 56 -9.27 -6.48 -3.43
N GLY A 57 -7.96 -6.63 -3.56
CA GLY A 57 -7.33 -7.88 -3.97
C GLY A 57 -7.64 -9.06 -3.07
N ALA A 58 -7.72 -8.86 -1.76
CA ALA A 58 -8.06 -9.90 -0.79
C ALA A 58 -9.52 -10.36 -0.95
N GLU A 59 -10.46 -9.42 -1.08
CA GLU A 59 -11.88 -9.69 -1.28
C GLU A 59 -12.12 -10.36 -2.63
N LYS A 60 -11.43 -9.90 -3.68
CA LYS A 60 -11.52 -10.49 -5.01
C LYS A 60 -10.98 -11.91 -5.04
N ALA A 61 -9.87 -12.17 -4.35
CA ALA A 61 -9.33 -13.52 -4.20
C ALA A 61 -10.29 -14.43 -3.43
N TYR A 62 -10.93 -13.91 -2.39
CA TYR A 62 -11.94 -14.65 -1.64
C TYR A 62 -13.17 -14.99 -2.49
N GLN A 63 -13.67 -14.04 -3.27
CA GLN A 63 -14.78 -14.27 -4.21
C GLN A 63 -14.40 -15.31 -5.29
N LYS A 64 -13.15 -15.27 -5.76
CA LYS A 64 -12.63 -16.27 -6.69
C LYS A 64 -12.65 -17.68 -6.11
N ASP A 65 -12.17 -17.82 -4.87
CA ASP A 65 -11.92 -19.15 -4.28
C ASP A 65 -13.18 -19.77 -3.65
N PHE A 66 -14.12 -18.95 -3.15
CA PHE A 66 -15.26 -19.44 -2.36
C PHE A 66 -16.65 -19.12 -2.96
N PHE A 67 -16.72 -18.22 -3.94
CA PHE A 67 -17.99 -17.79 -4.54
C PHE A 67 -18.06 -17.99 -6.06
N GLY A 68 -17.36 -19.01 -6.58
CA GLY A 68 -17.44 -19.36 -8.00
C GLY A 68 -17.02 -18.23 -8.95
N LYS A 69 -16.06 -17.40 -8.55
CA LYS A 69 -15.59 -16.22 -9.32
C LYS A 69 -16.67 -15.16 -9.56
N ARG A 70 -17.69 -15.12 -8.72
CA ARG A 70 -18.72 -14.09 -8.78
C ARG A 70 -18.21 -12.83 -8.11
N TYR A 71 -17.63 -11.92 -8.92
CA TYR A 71 -17.03 -10.68 -8.45
C TYR A 71 -18.09 -9.59 -8.26
N LEU A 72 -18.12 -9.00 -7.06
CA LEU A 72 -19.02 -7.90 -6.71
C LEU A 72 -18.26 -6.86 -5.89
N GLY A 73 -18.21 -5.62 -6.36
CA GLY A 73 -17.58 -4.50 -5.66
C GLY A 73 -16.08 -4.66 -5.40
N ALA A 74 -15.42 -5.58 -6.11
CA ALA A 74 -14.00 -5.88 -5.88
C ALA A 74 -13.05 -5.06 -6.76
N ASP A 75 -13.51 -4.57 -7.89
CA ASP A 75 -12.73 -3.69 -8.76
C ASP A 75 -12.93 -2.23 -8.32
N ILE A 76 -11.85 -1.48 -8.28
CA ILE A 76 -11.84 -0.07 -7.87
C ILE A 76 -11.08 0.79 -8.87
N SER A 77 -11.52 2.05 -9.01
CA SER A 77 -10.86 3.04 -9.86
C SER A 77 -9.73 3.72 -9.10
N SER A 78 -8.64 3.00 -8.91
CA SER A 78 -7.46 3.56 -8.25
C SER A 78 -6.78 4.61 -9.12
N PRO A 79 -6.58 5.84 -8.60
CA PRO A 79 -5.86 6.88 -9.33
C PRO A 79 -4.36 6.57 -9.41
N PRO A 80 -3.59 7.31 -10.23
CA PRO A 80 -2.14 7.24 -10.18
C PRO A 80 -1.63 7.87 -8.87
N PHE A 81 -1.48 7.08 -7.83
CA PHE A 81 -1.15 7.54 -6.48
C PHE A 81 0.15 8.32 -6.38
N SER A 82 1.13 8.05 -7.25
CA SER A 82 2.34 8.86 -7.34
C SER A 82 2.05 10.33 -7.68
N LYS A 83 1.12 10.57 -8.63
CA LYS A 83 0.71 11.94 -8.98
C LYS A 83 -0.15 12.58 -7.90
N VAL A 84 -1.04 11.81 -7.29
CA VAL A 84 -1.85 12.32 -6.17
C VAL A 84 -0.97 12.72 -4.99
N ALA A 85 0.07 11.95 -4.69
CA ALA A 85 1.04 12.30 -3.66
C ALA A 85 1.72 13.65 -3.94
N GLU A 86 2.07 13.93 -5.19
CA GLU A 86 2.65 15.20 -5.61
C GLU A 86 1.70 16.38 -5.40
N LEU A 87 0.41 16.21 -5.66
CA LEU A 87 -0.62 17.20 -5.39
C LEU A 87 -0.74 17.54 -3.89
N TYR A 88 -0.49 16.58 -3.02
CA TYR A 88 -0.42 16.79 -1.57
C TYR A 88 0.92 17.43 -1.10
N GLY A 89 1.90 17.60 -2.00
CA GLY A 89 3.24 18.13 -1.67
C GLY A 89 4.25 17.07 -1.24
N ALA A 90 3.86 15.78 -1.24
CA ALA A 90 4.75 14.64 -1.05
C ALA A 90 5.57 14.35 -2.32
N LYS A 91 6.48 13.38 -2.28
CA LYS A 91 7.18 12.89 -3.47
C LYS A 91 6.54 11.61 -3.99
N GLY A 92 6.20 11.58 -5.28
CA GLY A 92 5.67 10.41 -5.96
C GLY A 92 6.70 9.72 -6.85
N TYR A 93 6.70 8.38 -6.82
CA TYR A 93 7.42 7.54 -7.78
C TYR A 93 6.46 6.52 -8.39
N LYS A 94 6.52 6.34 -9.70
CA LYS A 94 5.77 5.29 -10.40
C LYS A 94 6.70 4.15 -10.76
N VAL A 95 6.31 2.93 -10.42
CA VAL A 95 7.04 1.69 -10.71
C VAL A 95 6.13 0.79 -11.56
N ARG A 96 6.61 0.40 -12.74
CA ARG A 96 5.89 -0.48 -13.67
C ARG A 96 6.54 -1.85 -13.82
N LYS A 97 7.82 -1.95 -13.48
CA LYS A 97 8.60 -3.20 -13.59
C LYS A 97 9.29 -3.49 -12.27
N LEU A 98 9.40 -4.77 -11.93
CA LEU A 98 10.04 -5.21 -10.69
C LEU A 98 11.48 -4.67 -10.55
N SER A 99 12.20 -4.56 -11.65
CA SER A 99 13.57 -4.02 -11.68
C SER A 99 13.69 -2.58 -11.21
N GLU A 100 12.62 -1.78 -11.30
CA GLU A 100 12.62 -0.36 -10.93
C GLU A 100 12.42 -0.13 -9.42
N ILE A 101 11.94 -1.13 -8.67
CA ILE A 101 11.60 -0.99 -7.24
C ILE A 101 12.83 -0.57 -6.43
N ASN A 102 13.97 -1.22 -6.65
CA ASN A 102 15.19 -0.96 -5.88
C ASN A 102 15.65 0.49 -6.03
N ASP A 103 15.62 1.02 -7.24
CA ASP A 103 16.04 2.39 -7.52
C ASP A 103 15.03 3.41 -6.99
N ALA A 104 13.74 3.11 -7.06
CA ALA A 104 12.69 3.94 -6.47
C ALA A 104 12.86 4.02 -4.94
N VAL A 105 13.13 2.91 -4.27
CA VAL A 105 13.37 2.88 -2.81
C VAL A 105 14.66 3.62 -2.45
N LYS A 106 15.77 3.40 -3.18
CA LYS A 106 17.02 4.13 -2.96
C LYS A 106 16.85 5.64 -3.15
N SER A 107 16.06 6.04 -4.14
CA SER A 107 15.74 7.45 -4.38
C SER A 107 14.86 8.01 -3.26
N ALA A 108 13.86 7.25 -2.81
CA ALA A 108 12.97 7.65 -1.72
C ALA A 108 13.72 7.88 -0.40
N LEU A 109 14.73 7.05 -0.10
CA LEU A 109 15.55 7.19 1.11
C LEU A 109 16.36 8.49 1.17
N LYS A 110 16.60 9.14 0.03
CA LYS A 110 17.33 10.41 -0.07
C LYS A 110 16.43 11.64 0.03
N VAL A 111 15.11 11.45 0.02
CA VAL A 111 14.13 12.52 0.01
C VAL A 111 13.74 12.90 1.44
N ASN A 112 13.82 14.19 1.78
CA ASN A 112 13.43 14.69 3.09
C ASN A 112 11.98 15.18 3.12
N LYS A 113 11.04 14.31 2.74
CA LYS A 113 9.59 14.53 2.79
C LYS A 113 8.85 13.18 2.64
N PRO A 114 7.54 13.10 2.92
CA PRO A 114 6.78 11.89 2.66
C PRO A 114 6.91 11.43 1.21
N VAL A 115 7.03 10.13 1.01
CA VAL A 115 7.17 9.50 -0.32
C VAL A 115 6.09 8.46 -0.54
N VAL A 116 5.51 8.45 -1.72
CA VAL A 116 4.62 7.38 -2.20
C VAL A 116 5.23 6.71 -3.41
N ILE A 117 5.47 5.41 -3.33
CA ILE A 117 5.91 4.57 -4.44
C ILE A 117 4.69 3.77 -4.92
N ASP A 118 4.13 4.17 -6.05
CA ASP A 118 2.96 3.56 -6.68
C ASP A 118 3.42 2.46 -7.64
N VAL A 119 3.24 1.20 -7.24
CA VAL A 119 3.70 0.02 -7.96
C VAL A 119 2.55 -0.62 -8.70
N ASP A 120 2.65 -0.75 -10.02
CA ASP A 120 1.68 -1.51 -10.81
C ASP A 120 1.82 -3.01 -10.50
N VAL A 121 0.71 -3.62 -10.10
CA VAL A 121 0.62 -5.04 -9.79
C VAL A 121 -0.39 -5.69 -10.74
N ASP A 122 -0.08 -6.91 -11.19
CA ASP A 122 -0.99 -7.68 -12.04
C ASP A 122 -2.33 -7.91 -11.31
N PRO A 123 -3.45 -7.39 -11.84
CA PRO A 123 -4.78 -7.56 -11.24
C PRO A 123 -5.27 -9.02 -11.22
N LYS A 124 -4.61 -9.91 -11.97
CA LYS A 124 -4.91 -11.35 -12.01
C LYS A 124 -4.12 -12.14 -10.97
N ALA A 125 -3.06 -11.59 -10.41
CA ALA A 125 -2.27 -12.20 -9.34
C ALA A 125 -3.00 -12.12 -8.00
N LEU A 126 -4.05 -12.92 -7.85
CA LEU A 126 -4.90 -12.94 -6.66
C LEU A 126 -4.47 -14.06 -5.72
N TYR A 127 -4.21 -13.70 -4.47
CA TYR A 127 -3.89 -14.63 -3.39
C TYR A 127 -4.90 -14.51 -2.25
N SER A 128 -5.51 -15.64 -1.87
CA SER A 128 -6.41 -15.72 -0.72
C SER A 128 -5.71 -16.41 0.45
N PHE A 129 -5.28 -15.63 1.42
CA PHE A 129 -4.68 -16.15 2.66
C PHE A 129 -5.67 -16.97 3.51
N ARG A 130 -6.98 -16.81 3.29
CA ARG A 130 -8.02 -17.59 3.99
C ARG A 130 -8.09 -19.04 3.51
N ARG A 131 -7.67 -19.32 2.29
CA ARG A 131 -7.60 -20.69 1.76
C ARG A 131 -6.71 -21.58 2.61
N ASP A 132 -5.59 -21.08 3.06
CA ASP A 132 -4.67 -21.81 3.93
C ASP A 132 -5.20 -21.91 5.37
N SER A 133 -5.89 -20.89 5.86
CA SER A 133 -6.50 -20.88 7.19
C SER A 133 -7.61 -21.92 7.36
N PHE A 134 -8.36 -22.23 6.31
CA PHE A 134 -9.43 -23.23 6.36
C PHE A 134 -8.90 -24.66 6.26
N LYS A 135 -7.77 -24.89 5.58
CA LYS A 135 -7.13 -26.21 5.54
C LYS A 135 -6.71 -26.74 6.91
N HIS A 136 -6.42 -25.85 7.85
CA HIS A 136 -6.05 -26.21 9.21
C HIS A 136 -7.25 -26.42 10.16
N ARG A 137 -8.47 -26.02 9.75
CA ARG A 137 -9.68 -26.18 10.56
C ARG A 137 -10.49 -27.45 10.21
N SER A 138 -10.15 -28.11 9.13
CA SER A 138 -10.81 -29.35 8.67
C SER A 138 -10.09 -30.65 9.11
N LYS A 139 -9.26 -30.56 10.16
CA LYS A 139 -8.65 -31.70 10.85
C LYS A 139 -9.21 -31.84 12.24
#